data_c8cb0e5e258c8eddd095c4e98e1ddb9a
#
_entry.id   c8cb0e5e258c8eddd095c4e98e1ddb9a
#
_cell.length_a   1.000
_cell.length_b   1.000
_cell.length_c   1.000
_cell.angle_alpha   90.00
_cell.angle_beta   90.00
_cell.angle_gamma   90.00
#
_symmetry.space_group_name_H-M   'P 1'
#
loop_
_entity.id
_entity.type
_entity.pdbx_description
1 polymer ?
#
loop_
_entity_poly.entity_id
_entity_poly.type
_entity_poly.pdbx_seq_one_letter_code
_entity_poly.pdbx_strand_id
1 'polypeptide(L)'
;MAKKLFSSLVYAAVLGMAGVAAAAPDVKIGATFPLSGNSGNAGKLAVAAIEVAAEIINNPHPGFEALPLGAGKGLPNLGGAKIKVIPADHQGNPSEGQSQTLRLITQEKVAGIVGSYQSAVAVTSTATAERYGVPFVVGDSVAANITTRGFKWTFRTTPVASDFANLYMVFLNELKSKGQDVNKIAVVF
;
A
#
# COMPACT_ATOMS: atom_id res chain seq x y z
N MET A 1 -35.64 52.03 32.81
CA MET A 1 -35.56 51.50 31.44
C MET A 1 -34.20 50.91 31.03
N ALA A 2 -33.17 50.87 31.91
CA ALA A 2 -31.80 50.43 31.52
C ALA A 2 -31.48 48.96 31.78
N LYS A 3 -32.34 48.14 32.37
CA LYS A 3 -32.08 46.73 32.70
C LYS A 3 -32.48 45.70 31.62
N LYS A 4 -33.20 46.09 30.56
CA LYS A 4 -33.65 45.17 29.49
C LYS A 4 -32.75 45.17 28.26
N LEU A 5 -31.81 46.11 28.12
CA LEU A 5 -30.87 46.17 26.98
C LEU A 5 -29.60 45.31 27.16
N PHE A 6 -29.27 44.93 28.41
CA PHE A 6 -28.06 44.10 28.66
C PHE A 6 -28.30 42.60 28.44
N SER A 7 -29.55 42.13 28.45
CA SER A 7 -29.84 40.71 28.29
C SER A 7 -29.84 40.23 26.83
N SER A 8 -30.03 41.15 25.86
CA SER A 8 -30.07 40.80 24.42
C SER A 8 -28.72 40.75 23.75
N LEU A 9 -27.67 41.34 24.35
CA LEU A 9 -26.33 41.34 23.78
C LEU A 9 -25.50 40.07 24.11
N VAL A 10 -25.90 39.35 25.18
CA VAL A 10 -25.20 38.12 25.60
C VAL A 10 -25.66 36.90 24.77
N TYR A 11 -26.86 36.91 24.21
CA TYR A 11 -27.37 35.81 23.37
C TYR A 11 -26.82 35.80 21.92
N ALA A 12 -26.33 36.93 21.41
CA ALA A 12 -25.80 37.04 20.06
C ALA A 12 -24.33 36.58 19.92
N ALA A 13 -23.61 36.44 21.04
CA ALA A 13 -22.18 36.08 21.04
C ALA A 13 -21.91 34.56 21.08
N VAL A 14 -22.92 33.72 21.30
CA VAL A 14 -22.74 32.24 21.41
C VAL A 14 -23.02 31.50 20.10
N LEU A 15 -23.57 32.16 19.08
CA LEU A 15 -23.90 31.54 17.78
C LEU A 15 -22.81 31.63 16.70
N GLY A 16 -21.62 32.13 17.03
CA GLY A 16 -20.55 32.39 16.07
C GLY A 16 -19.38 31.39 16.05
N MET A 17 -19.42 30.34 16.86
CA MET A 17 -18.41 29.24 16.78
C MET A 17 -18.99 28.02 16.06
N ALA A 18 -19.41 28.22 14.82
CA ALA A 18 -19.40 27.09 13.89
C ALA A 18 -17.94 26.67 13.74
N GLY A 19 -17.52 25.69 14.54
CA GLY A 19 -16.18 25.12 14.43
C GLY A 19 -15.96 24.71 12.99
N VAL A 20 -14.97 25.32 12.34
CA VAL A 20 -14.43 24.80 11.09
C VAL A 20 -13.96 23.41 11.45
N ALA A 21 -14.70 22.37 11.02
CA ALA A 21 -14.28 20.99 11.18
C ALA A 21 -12.93 20.91 10.45
N ALA A 22 -11.83 20.87 11.21
CA ALA A 22 -10.51 20.68 10.64
C ALA A 22 -10.55 19.35 9.87
N ALA A 23 -10.16 19.38 8.61
CA ALA A 23 -10.05 18.17 7.82
C ALA A 23 -9.13 17.18 8.56
N ALA A 24 -9.53 15.91 8.62
CA ALA A 24 -8.67 14.88 9.21
C ALA A 24 -7.31 14.84 8.48
N PRO A 25 -6.20 14.68 9.22
CA PRO A 25 -4.87 14.64 8.59
C PRO A 25 -4.75 13.43 7.66
N ASP A 26 -4.04 13.62 6.54
CA ASP A 26 -3.79 12.56 5.57
C ASP A 26 -3.11 11.34 6.21
N VAL A 27 -3.53 10.14 5.80
CA VAL A 27 -2.85 8.88 6.13
C VAL A 27 -1.82 8.59 5.05
N LYS A 28 -0.55 8.64 5.43
CA LYS A 28 0.56 8.35 4.51
C LYS A 28 0.79 6.86 4.37
N ILE A 29 0.88 6.36 3.14
CA ILE A 29 1.26 4.98 2.78
C ILE A 29 2.56 5.04 1.98
N GLY A 30 3.59 4.34 2.44
CA GLY A 30 4.85 4.20 1.72
C GLY A 30 4.70 3.22 0.55
N ALA A 31 5.27 3.57 -0.61
CA ALA A 31 5.34 2.69 -1.77
C ALA A 31 6.82 2.50 -2.15
N THR A 32 7.42 1.38 -1.73
CA THR A 32 8.85 1.11 -1.96
C THR A 32 9.04 0.15 -3.13
N PHE A 33 9.52 0.69 -4.26
CA PHE A 33 9.69 -0.02 -5.53
C PHE A 33 10.96 0.45 -6.25
N PRO A 34 11.47 -0.31 -7.27
CA PRO A 34 12.55 0.18 -8.11
C PRO A 34 11.99 1.24 -9.08
N LEU A 35 12.23 2.52 -8.83
CA LEU A 35 11.76 3.59 -9.71
C LEU A 35 12.80 3.99 -10.76
N SER A 36 14.02 3.46 -10.63
CA SER A 36 15.14 3.63 -11.55
C SER A 36 15.82 2.28 -11.86
N GLY A 37 16.79 2.30 -12.76
CA GLY A 37 17.52 1.10 -13.19
C GLY A 37 16.68 0.16 -14.08
N ASN A 38 17.14 -1.09 -14.23
CA ASN A 38 16.58 -2.07 -15.18
C ASN A 38 15.09 -2.41 -14.91
N SER A 39 14.65 -2.37 -13.66
CA SER A 39 13.27 -2.64 -13.28
C SER A 39 12.43 -1.37 -13.06
N GLY A 40 12.95 -0.20 -13.45
CA GLY A 40 12.32 1.10 -13.16
C GLY A 40 10.91 1.24 -13.73
N ASN A 41 10.66 0.68 -14.92
CA ASN A 41 9.32 0.72 -15.51
C ASN A 41 8.31 -0.12 -14.71
N ALA A 42 8.68 -1.31 -14.27
CA ALA A 42 7.82 -2.16 -13.46
C ALA A 42 7.46 -1.49 -12.12
N GLY A 43 8.46 -0.89 -11.46
CA GLY A 43 8.24 -0.16 -10.21
C GLY A 43 7.34 1.06 -10.37
N LYS A 44 7.50 1.83 -11.44
CA LYS A 44 6.63 2.99 -11.73
C LYS A 44 5.19 2.57 -11.98
N LEU A 45 4.96 1.47 -12.70
CA LEU A 45 3.61 0.92 -12.91
C LEU A 45 2.98 0.45 -11.60
N ALA A 46 3.77 -0.19 -10.72
CA ALA A 46 3.29 -0.61 -9.39
C ALA A 46 2.87 0.60 -8.53
N VAL A 47 3.70 1.66 -8.50
CA VAL A 47 3.34 2.90 -7.78
C VAL A 47 2.10 3.55 -8.38
N ALA A 48 1.99 3.65 -9.70
CA ALA A 48 0.80 4.19 -10.36
C ALA A 48 -0.47 3.42 -10.01
N ALA A 49 -0.40 2.08 -9.91
CA ALA A 49 -1.54 1.26 -9.47
C ALA A 49 -1.96 1.57 -8.02
N ILE A 50 -1.00 1.80 -7.12
CA ILE A 50 -1.27 2.19 -5.74
C ILE A 50 -1.88 3.59 -5.68
N GLU A 51 -1.40 4.53 -6.52
CA GLU A 51 -1.95 5.88 -6.62
C GLU A 51 -3.39 5.88 -7.15
N VAL A 52 -3.71 5.03 -8.14
CA VAL A 52 -5.09 4.82 -8.61
C VAL A 52 -5.98 4.27 -7.50
N ALA A 53 -5.51 3.30 -6.72
CA ALA A 53 -6.27 2.79 -5.58
C ALA A 53 -6.51 3.87 -4.52
N ALA A 54 -5.51 4.70 -4.22
CA ALA A 54 -5.65 5.83 -3.31
C ALA A 54 -6.63 6.88 -3.87
N GLU A 55 -6.61 7.14 -5.18
CA GLU A 55 -7.54 8.07 -5.85
C GLU A 55 -8.99 7.58 -5.74
N ILE A 56 -9.26 6.30 -5.96
CA ILE A 56 -10.61 5.70 -5.82
C ILE A 56 -11.11 5.82 -4.37
N ILE A 57 -10.25 5.65 -3.39
CA ILE A 57 -10.60 5.79 -1.97
C ILE A 57 -10.87 7.26 -1.63
N ASN A 58 -10.06 8.15 -2.16
CA ASN A 58 -10.08 9.57 -1.84
C ASN A 58 -11.21 10.35 -2.52
N ASN A 59 -11.59 9.97 -3.74
CA ASN A 59 -12.54 10.71 -4.57
C ASN A 59 -13.60 9.79 -5.17
N PRO A 60 -14.84 10.27 -5.37
CA PRO A 60 -15.91 9.46 -5.96
C PRO A 60 -15.61 9.13 -7.42
N HIS A 61 -15.80 7.86 -7.79
CA HIS A 61 -15.70 7.38 -9.16
C HIS A 61 -16.91 6.52 -9.49
N PRO A 62 -17.73 6.88 -10.49
CA PRO A 62 -18.90 6.10 -10.88
C PRO A 62 -18.55 4.65 -11.20
N GLY A 63 -19.28 3.70 -10.60
CA GLY A 63 -19.08 2.26 -10.80
C GLY A 63 -18.11 1.59 -9.82
N PHE A 64 -17.47 2.33 -8.92
CA PHE A 64 -16.54 1.79 -7.92
C PHE A 64 -17.13 1.69 -6.51
N GLU A 65 -18.38 2.09 -6.33
CA GLU A 65 -19.04 2.19 -5.02
C GLU A 65 -19.15 0.84 -4.28
N ALA A 66 -19.17 -0.26 -5.03
CA ALA A 66 -19.22 -1.62 -4.48
C ALA A 66 -17.86 -2.14 -3.97
N LEU A 67 -16.76 -1.47 -4.31
CA LEU A 67 -15.44 -1.85 -3.82
C LEU A 67 -15.25 -1.42 -2.36
N PRO A 68 -14.47 -2.17 -1.58
CA PRO A 68 -14.06 -1.73 -0.26
C PRO A 68 -13.45 -0.33 -0.33
N LEU A 69 -13.98 0.61 0.47
CA LEU A 69 -13.61 2.03 0.46
C LEU A 69 -13.85 2.78 -0.87
N GLY A 70 -14.50 2.15 -1.87
CA GLY A 70 -14.73 2.73 -3.20
C GLY A 70 -15.79 3.84 -3.25
N ALA A 71 -16.43 4.18 -2.12
CA ALA A 71 -17.36 5.30 -2.03
C ALA A 71 -16.67 6.68 -2.20
N GLY A 72 -15.34 6.73 -2.27
CA GLY A 72 -14.57 7.95 -2.55
C GLY A 72 -14.67 9.04 -1.48
N LYS A 73 -14.91 8.65 -0.24
CA LYS A 73 -15.07 9.57 0.90
C LYS A 73 -13.84 9.57 1.83
N GLY A 74 -12.73 9.02 1.39
CA GLY A 74 -11.55 8.76 2.22
C GLY A 74 -11.79 7.61 3.19
N LEU A 75 -11.11 7.63 4.32
CA LEU A 75 -11.15 6.61 5.37
C LEU A 75 -12.24 6.96 6.40
N PRO A 76 -13.42 6.31 6.36
CA PRO A 76 -14.58 6.75 7.14
C PRO A 76 -14.34 6.67 8.66
N ASN A 77 -13.63 5.63 9.12
CA ASN A 77 -13.30 5.47 10.55
C ASN A 77 -12.22 6.44 11.05
N LEU A 78 -11.62 7.22 10.16
CA LEU A 78 -10.64 8.27 10.45
C LEU A 78 -11.15 9.65 10.01
N GLY A 79 -12.46 9.87 10.12
CA GLY A 79 -13.08 11.18 9.82
C GLY A 79 -12.96 11.62 8.37
N GLY A 80 -12.86 10.67 7.42
CA GLY A 80 -12.69 10.97 6.00
C GLY A 80 -11.26 11.35 5.61
N ALA A 81 -10.25 11.00 6.42
CA ALA A 81 -8.84 11.21 6.10
C ALA A 81 -8.51 10.66 4.71
N LYS A 82 -7.71 11.40 3.94
CA LYS A 82 -7.28 11.00 2.61
C LYS A 82 -6.02 10.15 2.68
N ILE A 83 -5.84 9.25 1.72
CA ILE A 83 -4.59 8.49 1.56
C ILE A 83 -3.62 9.31 0.73
N LYS A 84 -2.40 9.46 1.24
CA LYS A 84 -1.27 10.03 0.52
C LYS A 84 -0.19 8.99 0.29
N VAL A 85 0.08 8.67 -0.97
CA VAL A 85 1.16 7.74 -1.35
C VAL A 85 2.50 8.46 -1.30
N ILE A 86 3.49 7.84 -0.67
CA ILE A 86 4.87 8.34 -0.58
C ILE A 86 5.79 7.35 -1.29
N PRO A 87 6.20 7.63 -2.53
CA PRO A 87 7.11 6.76 -3.27
C PRO A 87 8.52 6.77 -2.68
N ALA A 88 9.19 5.61 -2.78
CA ALA A 88 10.58 5.45 -2.38
C ALA A 88 11.30 4.51 -3.35
N ASP A 89 12.36 5.00 -3.98
CA ASP A 89 13.17 4.24 -4.94
C ASP A 89 14.24 3.43 -4.22
N HIS A 90 14.17 2.12 -4.30
CA HIS A 90 15.21 1.24 -3.76
C HIS A 90 16.19 0.73 -4.83
N GLN A 91 16.04 1.11 -6.10
CA GLN A 91 16.97 0.82 -7.21
C GLN A 91 17.27 -0.68 -7.42
N GLY A 92 16.44 -1.59 -6.89
CA GLY A 92 16.71 -3.03 -6.87
C GLY A 92 17.77 -3.47 -5.84
N ASN A 93 18.24 -2.57 -4.98
CA ASN A 93 19.31 -2.80 -4.01
C ASN A 93 18.75 -3.06 -2.60
N PRO A 94 19.10 -4.19 -1.94
CA PRO A 94 18.61 -4.52 -0.60
C PRO A 94 19.00 -3.52 0.49
N SER A 95 20.21 -2.93 0.44
CA SER A 95 20.65 -1.93 1.40
C SER A 95 19.88 -0.62 1.23
N GLU A 96 19.64 -0.22 -0.03
CA GLU A 96 18.81 0.94 -0.33
C GLU A 96 17.36 0.70 0.10
N GLY A 97 16.81 -0.50 -0.15
CA GLY A 97 15.47 -0.89 0.33
C GLY A 97 15.33 -0.76 1.85
N GLN A 98 16.35 -1.18 2.60
CA GLN A 98 16.40 -0.99 4.04
C GLN A 98 16.40 0.50 4.41
N SER A 99 17.24 1.31 3.78
CA SER A 99 17.38 2.74 4.03
C SER A 99 16.11 3.51 3.72
N GLN A 100 15.49 3.24 2.56
CA GLN A 100 14.24 3.87 2.16
C GLN A 100 13.08 3.45 3.07
N THR A 101 13.01 2.19 3.48
CA THR A 101 12.01 1.74 4.45
C THR A 101 12.16 2.47 5.79
N LEU A 102 13.39 2.62 6.28
CA LEU A 102 13.67 3.38 7.50
C LEU A 102 13.26 4.85 7.36
N ARG A 103 13.57 5.51 6.24
CA ARG A 103 13.15 6.88 5.93
C ARG A 103 11.64 7.03 5.94
N LEU A 104 10.92 6.14 5.25
CA LEU A 104 9.45 6.15 5.22
C LEU A 104 8.86 6.07 6.64
N ILE A 105 9.42 5.24 7.51
CA ILE A 105 8.95 5.06 8.89
C ILE A 105 9.32 6.25 9.76
N THR A 106 10.59 6.66 9.76
CA THR A 106 11.11 7.60 10.77
C THR A 106 10.94 9.07 10.39
N GLN A 107 10.99 9.38 9.10
CA GLN A 107 10.89 10.77 8.62
C GLN A 107 9.49 11.06 8.08
N GLU A 108 8.98 10.22 7.19
CA GLU A 108 7.65 10.41 6.59
C GLU A 108 6.50 10.02 7.52
N LYS A 109 6.77 9.15 8.52
CA LYS A 109 5.76 8.67 9.49
C LYS A 109 4.59 7.97 8.79
N VAL A 110 4.90 7.07 7.85
CA VAL A 110 3.86 6.31 7.15
C VAL A 110 3.14 5.33 8.09
N ALA A 111 1.85 5.14 7.88
CA ALA A 111 1.03 4.19 8.63
C ALA A 111 1.21 2.74 8.18
N GLY A 112 1.70 2.53 6.97
CA GLY A 112 1.98 1.23 6.38
C GLY A 112 2.80 1.37 5.11
N ILE A 113 3.33 0.26 4.60
CA ILE A 113 4.18 0.23 3.41
C ILE A 113 3.67 -0.85 2.46
N VAL A 114 3.66 -0.57 1.17
CA VAL A 114 3.44 -1.53 0.08
C VAL A 114 4.74 -1.67 -0.72
N GLY A 115 5.12 -2.88 -1.06
CA GLY A 115 6.34 -3.18 -1.82
C GLY A 115 6.74 -4.64 -1.62
N SER A 116 7.87 -5.07 -2.05
CA SER A 116 8.71 -4.48 -3.06
C SER A 116 8.73 -5.45 -4.25
N TYR A 117 9.39 -5.07 -5.34
CA TYR A 117 9.44 -5.89 -6.56
C TYR A 117 10.43 -7.05 -6.41
N GLN A 118 11.69 -6.78 -6.02
CA GLN A 118 12.71 -7.81 -5.85
C GLN A 118 12.61 -8.46 -4.46
N SER A 119 12.64 -9.81 -4.43
CA SER A 119 12.55 -10.57 -3.17
C SER A 119 13.69 -10.28 -2.19
N ALA A 120 14.91 -10.08 -2.68
CA ALA A 120 16.05 -9.72 -1.84
C ALA A 120 15.84 -8.39 -1.12
N VAL A 121 15.22 -7.42 -1.79
CA VAL A 121 14.84 -6.13 -1.19
C VAL A 121 13.69 -6.32 -0.19
N ALA A 122 12.68 -7.11 -0.53
CA ALA A 122 11.57 -7.41 0.38
C ALA A 122 12.04 -8.02 1.71
N VAL A 123 13.05 -8.92 1.66
CA VAL A 123 13.63 -9.52 2.88
C VAL A 123 14.20 -8.47 3.84
N THR A 124 14.95 -7.49 3.34
CA THR A 124 15.56 -6.44 4.18
C THR A 124 14.54 -5.38 4.61
N SER A 125 13.66 -4.97 3.71
CA SER A 125 12.63 -3.96 3.96
C SER A 125 11.61 -4.43 5.00
N THR A 126 11.10 -5.67 4.86
CA THR A 126 10.15 -6.23 5.83
C THR A 126 10.77 -6.45 7.20
N ALA A 127 12.06 -6.83 7.28
CA ALA A 127 12.77 -6.93 8.57
C ALA A 127 12.91 -5.56 9.26
N THR A 128 13.08 -4.49 8.48
CA THR A 128 13.09 -3.13 9.02
C THR A 128 11.71 -2.73 9.52
N ALA A 129 10.67 -2.91 8.71
CA ALA A 129 9.30 -2.59 9.09
C ALA A 129 8.84 -3.35 10.35
N GLU A 130 9.18 -4.65 10.45
CA GLU A 130 8.89 -5.48 11.63
C GLU A 130 9.45 -4.91 12.93
N ARG A 131 10.72 -4.45 12.91
CA ARG A 131 11.36 -3.85 14.11
C ARG A 131 10.66 -2.58 14.61
N TYR A 132 9.99 -1.86 13.70
CA TYR A 132 9.28 -0.63 14.04
C TYR A 132 7.76 -0.84 14.22
N GLY A 133 7.26 -2.07 14.06
CA GLY A 133 5.84 -2.39 14.18
C GLY A 133 4.98 -1.73 13.09
N VAL A 134 5.54 -1.50 11.91
CA VAL A 134 4.84 -0.91 10.76
C VAL A 134 4.39 -2.00 9.80
N PRO A 135 3.10 -2.07 9.45
CA PRO A 135 2.60 -3.05 8.49
C PRO A 135 3.31 -2.92 7.13
N PHE A 136 3.76 -4.05 6.58
CA PHE A 136 4.35 -4.14 5.25
C PHE A 136 3.60 -5.17 4.41
N VAL A 137 2.98 -4.74 3.32
CA VAL A 137 2.24 -5.59 2.37
C VAL A 137 3.12 -5.85 1.15
N VAL A 138 3.43 -7.14 0.92
CA VAL A 138 4.22 -7.60 -0.22
C VAL A 138 3.28 -7.97 -1.35
N GLY A 139 3.36 -7.25 -2.48
CA GLY A 139 2.50 -7.41 -3.65
C GLY A 139 3.11 -8.23 -4.79
N ASP A 140 4.44 -8.17 -4.98
CA ASP A 140 5.12 -8.74 -6.16
C ASP A 140 6.16 -9.82 -5.82
N SER A 141 6.90 -9.63 -4.74
CA SER A 141 8.02 -10.52 -4.36
C SER A 141 7.53 -11.93 -4.00
N VAL A 142 8.10 -12.97 -4.61
CA VAL A 142 7.58 -14.36 -4.52
C VAL A 142 8.40 -15.31 -3.63
N ALA A 143 9.53 -14.87 -3.05
CA ALA A 143 10.33 -15.74 -2.18
C ALA A 143 9.56 -16.13 -0.90
N ALA A 144 9.52 -17.42 -0.59
CA ALA A 144 8.78 -17.95 0.55
C ALA A 144 9.28 -17.39 1.89
N ASN A 145 10.60 -17.23 2.03
CA ASN A 145 11.23 -16.75 3.26
C ASN A 145 10.85 -15.31 3.67
N ILE A 146 10.14 -14.57 2.85
CA ILE A 146 9.62 -13.24 3.23
C ILE A 146 8.57 -13.37 4.34
N THR A 147 7.72 -14.40 4.29
CA THR A 147 6.57 -14.57 5.21
C THR A 147 6.70 -15.78 6.14
N THR A 148 7.78 -16.57 6.07
CA THR A 148 7.99 -17.73 6.94
C THR A 148 8.88 -17.45 8.16
N ARG A 149 9.23 -16.18 8.41
CA ARG A 149 10.13 -15.76 9.51
C ARG A 149 9.42 -15.50 10.84
N GLY A 150 8.10 -15.75 10.92
CA GLY A 150 7.30 -15.49 12.10
C GLY A 150 7.05 -14.00 12.40
N PHE A 151 7.18 -13.12 11.40
CA PHE A 151 6.92 -11.70 11.52
C PHE A 151 5.42 -11.42 11.70
N LYS A 152 5.08 -10.44 12.53
CA LYS A 152 3.71 -10.04 12.84
C LYS A 152 3.19 -8.94 11.92
N TRP A 153 4.09 -8.14 11.35
CA TRP A 153 3.78 -6.95 10.56
C TRP A 153 4.04 -7.13 9.07
N THR A 154 4.36 -8.36 8.63
CA THR A 154 4.60 -8.69 7.21
C THR A 154 3.44 -9.49 6.66
N PHE A 155 2.81 -8.96 5.62
CA PHE A 155 1.66 -9.56 4.93
C PHE A 155 1.99 -9.76 3.44
N ARG A 156 1.33 -10.72 2.79
CA ARG A 156 1.52 -11.02 1.37
C ARG A 156 0.18 -11.16 0.67
N THR A 157 0.08 -10.61 -0.54
CA THR A 157 -1.09 -10.75 -1.42
C THR A 157 -0.80 -11.58 -2.67
N THR A 158 0.46 -11.93 -2.94
CA THR A 158 0.88 -12.75 -4.09
C THR A 158 1.24 -14.17 -3.66
N PRO A 159 1.05 -15.20 -4.51
CA PRO A 159 1.56 -16.55 -4.27
C PRO A 159 3.08 -16.59 -4.11
N VAL A 160 3.61 -17.66 -3.52
CA VAL A 160 5.07 -17.89 -3.48
C VAL A 160 5.55 -18.62 -4.74
N ALA A 161 6.86 -18.62 -5.00
CA ALA A 161 7.45 -19.22 -6.19
C ALA A 161 7.08 -20.70 -6.39
N SER A 162 6.95 -21.48 -5.30
CA SER A 162 6.53 -22.88 -5.37
C SER A 162 5.10 -23.05 -5.86
N ASP A 163 4.20 -22.11 -5.55
CA ASP A 163 2.82 -22.17 -6.02
C ASP A 163 2.74 -22.01 -7.53
N PHE A 164 3.54 -21.07 -8.08
CA PHE A 164 3.66 -20.90 -9.52
C PHE A 164 4.24 -22.17 -10.19
N ALA A 165 5.31 -22.75 -9.61
CA ALA A 165 5.90 -23.99 -10.13
C ALA A 165 4.88 -25.13 -10.15
N ASN A 166 4.10 -25.29 -9.09
CA ASN A 166 3.06 -26.32 -9.02
C ASN A 166 1.95 -26.08 -10.08
N LEU A 167 1.52 -24.84 -10.28
CA LEU A 167 0.55 -24.49 -11.31
C LEU A 167 1.06 -24.79 -12.71
N TYR A 168 2.33 -24.52 -13.01
CA TYR A 168 2.95 -24.91 -14.28
C TYR A 168 2.92 -26.42 -14.50
N MET A 169 3.21 -27.20 -13.45
CA MET A 169 3.16 -28.66 -13.56
C MET A 169 1.74 -29.18 -13.80
N VAL A 170 0.75 -28.60 -13.12
CA VAL A 170 -0.69 -28.93 -13.37
C VAL A 170 -1.05 -28.60 -14.82
N PHE A 171 -0.69 -27.43 -15.32
CA PHE A 171 -0.95 -27.01 -16.69
C PHE A 171 -0.29 -27.92 -17.74
N LEU A 172 0.99 -28.28 -17.53
CA LEU A 172 1.71 -29.18 -18.44
C LEU A 172 1.09 -30.58 -18.46
N ASN A 173 0.66 -31.11 -17.32
CA ASN A 173 -0.07 -32.38 -17.22
C ASN A 173 -1.42 -32.32 -17.94
N GLU A 174 -2.13 -31.20 -17.84
CA GLU A 174 -3.37 -30.99 -18.57
C GLU A 174 -3.14 -30.98 -20.10
N LEU A 175 -2.13 -30.29 -20.58
CA LEU A 175 -1.77 -30.29 -22.01
C LEU A 175 -1.43 -31.71 -22.49
N LYS A 176 -0.65 -32.46 -21.72
CA LYS A 176 -0.31 -33.82 -22.02
C LYS A 176 -1.54 -34.74 -22.10
N SER A 177 -2.49 -34.57 -21.18
CA SER A 177 -3.77 -35.34 -21.20
C SER A 177 -4.63 -35.02 -22.40
N LYS A 178 -4.47 -33.84 -23.00
CA LYS A 178 -5.13 -33.41 -24.24
C LYS A 178 -4.34 -33.80 -25.51
N GLY A 179 -3.31 -34.64 -25.40
CA GLY A 179 -2.50 -35.12 -26.51
C GLY A 179 -1.45 -34.15 -27.05
N GLN A 180 -1.15 -33.06 -26.31
CA GLN A 180 -0.09 -32.14 -26.69
C GLN A 180 1.28 -32.72 -26.32
N ASP A 181 2.29 -32.50 -27.18
CA ASP A 181 3.67 -32.89 -26.90
C ASP A 181 4.34 -31.88 -25.95
N VAL A 182 4.55 -32.31 -24.71
CA VAL A 182 5.19 -31.51 -23.64
C VAL A 182 6.46 -32.19 -23.11
N ASN A 183 7.19 -32.89 -23.99
CA ASN A 183 8.36 -33.66 -23.60
C ASN A 183 9.65 -32.82 -23.42
N LYS A 184 9.63 -31.54 -23.85
CA LYS A 184 10.78 -30.62 -23.71
C LYS A 184 10.34 -29.31 -23.12
N ILE A 185 11.04 -28.88 -22.07
CA ILE A 185 10.82 -27.61 -21.38
C ILE A 185 12.12 -26.82 -21.38
N ALA A 186 12.07 -25.56 -21.80
CA ALA A 186 13.17 -24.63 -21.67
C ALA A 186 12.96 -23.75 -20.43
N VAL A 187 13.98 -23.57 -19.64
CA VAL A 187 14.00 -22.65 -18.50
C VAL A 187 14.96 -21.51 -18.81
N VAL A 188 14.48 -20.27 -18.71
CA VAL A 188 15.29 -19.07 -18.85
C VAL A 188 15.45 -18.45 -17.45
N PHE A 189 16.70 -18.14 -17.05
CA PHE A 189 17.05 -17.62 -15.72
C PHE A 189 18.01 -16.42 -15.81
#